data_1e7a39fb17cd7188fc142ae55399eb85
#
_entry.id   1e7a39fb17cd7188fc142ae55399eb85
#
_cell.length_a   1.000
_cell.length_b   1.000
_cell.length_c   1.000
_cell.angle_alpha   90.00
_cell.angle_beta   90.00
_cell.angle_gamma   90.00
#
_symmetry.space_group_name_H-M   'P 1'
#
loop_
_entity.id
_entity.type
_entity.pdbx_description
1 polymer ?
#
loop_
_entity_poly.entity_id
_entity_poly.type
_entity_poly.pdbx_seq_one_letter_code
_entity_poly.pdbx_strand_id
1 'polypeptide(L)'
;QWFFNISKFSQELLDGLGKLNTWPNKVKTMQKNWIGKSFGCEIDFKIEGDLPIEKIKCFTTRPDTLFGFSFLALSADHEISKFFKDDKNFLSFKKECSKTGTTEEAIAVGEKIGFKTNLVAVNPLNPQQKVPVYFANFVLMDYGFGAVFGCPAHDQRDFEFAKKYKLNIKTVVRPKDKGNNFKVKDEAYVEDGVMINSSFLNGLKTPGEAISKAIEEIESRKTGKQKINFRLKDWGISRQRYWGCPIPIAYDDKGNIIPIPKEHLPIKLPEKIDLKTKGNPLD
;
A
#
# COMPACT_ATOMS: atom_id res chain seq x y z
N GLN A 1 -19.63 -6.39 9.34
CA GLN A 1 -20.02 -6.17 7.94
C GLN A 1 -19.71 -7.41 7.10
N TRP A 2 -20.52 -7.61 6.05
CA TRP A 2 -20.37 -8.73 5.13
C TRP A 2 -19.75 -8.27 3.82
N PHE A 3 -18.85 -9.10 3.28
CA PHE A 3 -18.14 -8.82 2.04
C PHE A 3 -18.19 -10.02 1.10
N PHE A 4 -18.33 -9.78 -0.19
CA PHE A 4 -17.95 -10.76 -1.19
C PHE A 4 -16.45 -10.80 -1.30
N ASN A 5 -15.85 -11.97 -1.15
CA ASN A 5 -14.41 -12.19 -1.32
C ASN A 5 -14.04 -12.22 -2.81
N ILE A 6 -14.30 -11.09 -3.50
CA ILE A 6 -14.06 -10.94 -4.94
C ILE A 6 -12.57 -10.89 -5.27
N SER A 7 -11.75 -10.42 -4.33
CA SER A 7 -10.29 -10.33 -4.50
C SER A 7 -9.65 -11.69 -4.77
N LYS A 8 -10.22 -12.79 -4.24
CA LYS A 8 -9.79 -14.17 -4.51
C LYS A 8 -9.86 -14.54 -6.00
N PHE A 9 -10.75 -13.90 -6.76
CA PHE A 9 -10.98 -14.14 -8.17
C PHE A 9 -10.26 -13.15 -9.10
N SER A 10 -9.39 -12.30 -8.57
CA SER A 10 -8.73 -11.22 -9.33
C SER A 10 -8.06 -11.69 -10.62
N GLN A 11 -7.33 -12.82 -10.57
CA GLN A 11 -6.68 -13.36 -11.76
C GLN A 11 -7.70 -13.89 -12.78
N GLU A 12 -8.72 -14.63 -12.32
CA GLU A 12 -9.77 -15.17 -13.20
C GLU A 12 -10.57 -14.05 -13.88
N LEU A 13 -10.87 -12.99 -13.14
CA LEU A 13 -11.55 -11.80 -13.69
C LEU A 13 -10.68 -11.12 -14.75
N LEU A 14 -9.38 -10.99 -14.51
CA LEU A 14 -8.44 -10.41 -15.47
C LEU A 14 -8.36 -11.24 -16.76
N ASP A 15 -8.25 -12.56 -16.63
CA ASP A 15 -8.20 -13.49 -17.76
C ASP A 15 -9.53 -13.51 -18.51
N GLY A 16 -10.64 -13.40 -17.79
CA GLY A 16 -11.99 -13.28 -18.34
C GLY A 16 -12.20 -12.11 -19.27
N LEU A 17 -11.52 -10.97 -19.04
CA LEU A 17 -11.60 -9.79 -19.94
C LEU A 17 -11.16 -10.11 -21.37
N GLY A 18 -10.25 -11.09 -21.55
CA GLY A 18 -9.82 -11.54 -22.87
C GLY A 18 -10.90 -12.25 -23.66
N LYS A 19 -11.90 -12.83 -22.99
CA LYS A 19 -13.03 -13.57 -23.60
C LYS A 19 -14.21 -12.67 -23.99
N LEU A 20 -14.23 -11.42 -23.54
CA LEU A 20 -15.32 -10.48 -23.80
C LEU A 20 -15.12 -9.74 -25.13
N ASN A 21 -15.26 -10.49 -26.24
CA ASN A 21 -14.94 -9.98 -27.58
C ASN A 21 -15.82 -8.80 -28.03
N THR A 22 -17.04 -8.69 -27.52
CA THR A 22 -18.01 -7.62 -27.86
C THR A 22 -17.82 -6.35 -27.03
N TRP A 23 -16.99 -6.39 -25.98
CA TRP A 23 -16.77 -5.24 -25.14
C TRP A 23 -15.81 -4.23 -25.79
N PRO A 24 -16.11 -2.91 -25.69
CA PRO A 24 -15.18 -1.88 -26.14
C PRO A 24 -13.83 -1.95 -25.44
N ASN A 25 -12.74 -1.76 -26.19
CA ASN A 25 -11.38 -1.81 -25.63
C ASN A 25 -11.17 -0.83 -24.47
N LYS A 26 -11.77 0.36 -24.54
CA LYS A 26 -11.72 1.35 -23.45
C LYS A 26 -12.27 0.77 -22.14
N VAL A 27 -13.40 0.06 -22.18
CA VAL A 27 -14.01 -0.57 -21.00
C VAL A 27 -13.12 -1.68 -20.46
N LYS A 28 -12.57 -2.54 -21.34
CA LYS A 28 -11.64 -3.59 -20.93
C LYS A 28 -10.40 -3.00 -20.24
N THR A 29 -9.84 -1.91 -20.75
CA THR A 29 -8.70 -1.21 -20.16
C THR A 29 -9.06 -0.67 -18.77
N MET A 30 -10.24 -0.03 -18.63
CA MET A 30 -10.71 0.46 -17.33
C MET A 30 -10.84 -0.69 -16.32
N GLN A 31 -11.45 -1.82 -16.72
CA GLN A 31 -11.58 -3.00 -15.84
C GLN A 31 -10.21 -3.59 -15.47
N LYS A 32 -9.30 -3.72 -16.43
CA LYS A 32 -7.92 -4.16 -16.19
C LYS A 32 -7.22 -3.28 -15.16
N ASN A 33 -7.34 -1.96 -15.30
CA ASN A 33 -6.75 -1.00 -14.37
C ASN A 33 -7.42 -1.05 -12.99
N TRP A 34 -8.73 -1.30 -12.94
CA TRP A 34 -9.47 -1.48 -11.69
C TRP A 34 -9.03 -2.74 -10.93
N ILE A 35 -8.89 -3.88 -11.62
CA ILE A 35 -8.34 -5.12 -11.04
C ILE A 35 -6.90 -4.89 -10.59
N GLY A 36 -6.11 -4.14 -11.36
CA GLY A 36 -4.82 -3.59 -10.98
C GLY A 36 -3.79 -4.63 -10.59
N LYS A 37 -3.49 -5.58 -11.49
CA LYS A 37 -2.41 -6.55 -11.29
C LYS A 37 -1.06 -5.86 -11.34
N SER A 38 -0.27 -6.00 -10.29
CA SER A 38 1.10 -5.52 -10.20
C SER A 38 2.08 -6.63 -9.84
N PHE A 39 3.24 -6.61 -10.48
CA PHE A 39 4.36 -7.49 -10.18
C PHE A 39 5.34 -6.72 -9.30
N GLY A 40 5.84 -7.37 -8.27
CA GLY A 40 6.76 -6.73 -7.35
C GLY A 40 7.43 -7.73 -6.43
N CYS A 41 7.89 -7.23 -5.31
CA CYS A 41 8.58 -7.99 -4.30
C CYS A 41 8.06 -7.64 -2.91
N GLU A 42 7.79 -8.65 -2.08
CA GLU A 42 7.70 -8.49 -0.63
C GLU A 42 9.11 -8.46 -0.07
N ILE A 43 9.40 -7.49 0.77
CA ILE A 43 10.73 -7.29 1.37
C ILE A 43 10.58 -7.17 2.88
N ASP A 44 11.38 -7.93 3.62
CA ASP A 44 11.51 -7.85 5.07
C ASP A 44 12.71 -6.93 5.40
N PHE A 45 12.45 -5.75 5.92
CA PHE A 45 13.49 -4.86 6.43
C PHE A 45 13.78 -5.19 7.88
N LYS A 46 15.04 -5.55 8.19
CA LYS A 46 15.49 -5.68 9.58
C LYS A 46 15.40 -4.32 10.26
N ILE A 47 14.88 -4.30 11.48
CA ILE A 47 14.71 -3.09 12.28
C ILE A 47 15.67 -3.14 13.47
N GLU A 48 16.29 -2.02 13.75
CA GLU A 48 17.12 -1.79 14.93
C GLU A 48 16.50 -0.66 15.76
N GLY A 49 16.51 -0.80 17.08
CA GLY A 49 15.94 0.16 18.03
C GLY A 49 15.48 -0.52 19.32
N ASP A 50 14.88 0.24 20.22
CA ASP A 50 14.54 -0.22 21.59
C ASP A 50 13.16 -0.92 21.68
N LEU A 51 12.44 -1.07 20.54
CA LEU A 51 11.17 -1.76 20.51
C LEU A 51 11.34 -3.23 20.13
N PRO A 52 10.45 -4.13 20.58
CA PRO A 52 10.48 -5.55 20.27
C PRO A 52 9.98 -5.82 18.84
N ILE A 53 10.64 -5.20 17.86
CA ILE A 53 10.30 -5.28 16.44
C ILE A 53 11.56 -5.69 15.70
N GLU A 54 11.59 -6.93 15.20
CA GLU A 54 12.74 -7.44 14.48
C GLU A 54 12.74 -7.03 13.01
N LYS A 55 11.56 -6.95 12.40
CA LYS A 55 11.40 -6.65 10.97
C LYS A 55 10.09 -5.97 10.64
N ILE A 56 10.12 -5.21 9.55
CA ILE A 56 8.94 -4.60 8.92
C ILE A 56 8.90 -5.10 7.48
N LYS A 57 7.73 -5.60 7.09
CA LYS A 57 7.49 -6.06 5.72
C LYS A 57 6.91 -4.93 4.88
N CYS A 58 7.39 -4.78 3.65
CA CYS A 58 6.75 -3.93 2.66
C CYS A 58 6.63 -4.63 1.29
N PHE A 59 5.73 -4.14 0.45
CA PHE A 59 5.62 -4.53 -0.95
C PHE A 59 6.08 -3.38 -1.83
N THR A 60 6.84 -3.69 -2.87
CA THR A 60 7.27 -2.72 -3.87
C THR A 60 7.23 -3.29 -5.28
N THR A 61 6.91 -2.44 -6.25
CA THR A 61 7.05 -2.74 -7.68
C THR A 61 8.45 -2.33 -8.21
N ARG A 62 9.26 -1.64 -7.40
CA ARG A 62 10.56 -1.08 -7.78
C ARG A 62 11.70 -1.53 -6.85
N PRO A 63 11.92 -2.86 -6.66
CA PRO A 63 13.00 -3.35 -5.82
C PRO A 63 14.40 -2.97 -6.34
N ASP A 64 14.51 -2.66 -7.63
CA ASP A 64 15.72 -2.14 -8.27
C ASP A 64 16.23 -0.84 -7.64
N THR A 65 15.34 -0.01 -7.09
CA THR A 65 15.71 1.29 -6.51
C THR A 65 16.16 1.23 -5.04
N LEU A 66 16.27 0.05 -4.43
CA LEU A 66 16.67 -0.13 -3.03
C LEU A 66 18.00 0.52 -2.66
N PHE A 67 18.95 0.67 -3.59
CA PHE A 67 20.21 1.38 -3.34
C PHE A 67 20.03 2.89 -3.17
N GLY A 68 18.85 3.43 -3.56
CA GLY A 68 18.42 4.81 -3.32
C GLY A 68 17.57 4.99 -2.06
N PHE A 69 17.43 3.94 -1.24
CA PHE A 69 16.66 3.91 -0.01
C PHE A 69 17.08 5.01 0.98
N SER A 70 16.16 5.87 1.39
CA SER A 70 16.42 7.02 2.26
C SER A 70 15.68 6.99 3.58
N PHE A 71 14.52 6.35 3.61
CA PHE A 71 13.68 6.20 4.81
C PHE A 71 12.69 5.06 4.61
N LEU A 72 12.23 4.47 5.70
CA LEU A 72 11.09 3.56 5.71
C LEU A 72 9.89 4.34 6.27
N ALA A 73 8.78 4.36 5.55
CA ALA A 73 7.57 5.05 5.98
C ALA A 73 6.46 4.06 6.30
N LEU A 74 5.77 4.30 7.41
CA LEU A 74 4.66 3.52 7.93
C LEU A 74 3.37 4.33 7.91
N SER A 75 2.26 3.67 7.70
CA SER A 75 0.94 4.26 7.92
C SER A 75 0.77 4.65 9.39
N ALA A 76 0.06 5.76 9.66
CA ALA A 76 -0.31 6.17 11.02
C ALA A 76 -1.13 5.10 11.78
N ASP A 77 -1.74 4.16 11.07
CA ASP A 77 -2.54 3.05 11.62
C ASP A 77 -1.82 1.70 11.57
N HIS A 78 -0.52 1.67 11.20
CA HIS A 78 0.29 0.46 11.25
C HIS A 78 0.34 -0.11 12.68
N GLU A 79 0.38 -1.44 12.84
CA GLU A 79 0.37 -2.11 14.16
C GLU A 79 1.44 -1.61 15.15
N ILE A 80 2.56 -1.12 14.62
CA ILE A 80 3.66 -0.53 15.41
C ILE A 80 3.23 0.76 16.11
N SER A 81 2.19 1.45 15.64
CA SER A 81 1.66 2.68 16.24
C SER A 81 1.26 2.50 17.71
N LYS A 82 0.91 1.27 18.12
CA LYS A 82 0.59 0.94 19.52
C LYS A 82 1.70 1.25 20.53
N PHE A 83 2.96 1.22 20.08
CA PHE A 83 4.11 1.56 20.93
C PHE A 83 4.31 3.05 21.14
N PHE A 84 3.60 3.89 20.36
CA PHE A 84 3.66 5.35 20.41
C PHE A 84 2.37 5.98 20.95
N LYS A 85 1.44 5.19 21.46
CA LYS A 85 0.11 5.64 21.94
C LYS A 85 0.16 6.72 23.03
N ASP A 86 1.25 6.78 23.80
CA ASP A 86 1.44 7.72 24.90
C ASP A 86 2.35 8.91 24.51
N ASP A 87 2.90 8.93 23.29
CA ASP A 87 3.71 10.03 22.77
C ASP A 87 2.81 11.17 22.26
N LYS A 88 2.90 12.33 22.92
CA LYS A 88 2.07 13.50 22.57
C LYS A 88 2.32 14.02 21.15
N ASN A 89 3.54 13.92 20.65
CA ASN A 89 3.89 14.37 19.30
C ASN A 89 3.30 13.39 18.25
N PHE A 90 3.35 12.09 18.53
CA PHE A 90 2.71 11.08 17.68
C PHE A 90 1.18 11.25 17.65
N LEU A 91 0.55 11.49 18.80
CA LEU A 91 -0.89 11.75 18.86
C LEU A 91 -1.29 13.02 18.09
N SER A 92 -0.48 14.08 18.18
CA SER A 92 -0.69 15.30 17.39
C SER A 92 -0.56 15.03 15.89
N PHE A 93 0.47 14.28 15.48
CA PHE A 93 0.65 13.84 14.09
C PHE A 93 -0.54 13.00 13.60
N LYS A 94 -1.00 12.02 14.39
CA LYS A 94 -2.14 11.17 14.03
C LYS A 94 -3.43 11.97 13.86
N LYS A 95 -3.65 12.96 14.73
CA LYS A 95 -4.78 13.90 14.62
C LYS A 95 -4.68 14.76 13.35
N GLU A 96 -3.48 15.16 12.94
CA GLU A 96 -3.29 15.89 11.69
C GLU A 96 -3.57 15.01 10.47
N CYS A 97 -3.10 13.75 10.47
CA CYS A 97 -3.41 12.77 9.43
C CYS A 97 -4.92 12.57 9.23
N SER A 98 -5.71 12.59 10.31
CA SER A 98 -7.17 12.40 10.23
C SER A 98 -7.92 13.56 9.55
N LYS A 99 -7.28 14.73 9.41
CA LYS A 99 -7.85 15.89 8.68
C LYS A 99 -7.59 15.83 7.18
N THR A 100 -6.56 15.10 6.76
CA THR A 100 -6.24 14.91 5.35
C THR A 100 -7.07 13.77 4.78
N GLY A 101 -7.59 13.92 3.56
CA GLY A 101 -8.32 12.85 2.89
C GLY A 101 -7.44 11.63 2.65
N THR A 102 -8.06 10.45 2.64
CA THR A 102 -7.38 9.16 2.39
C THR A 102 -7.45 8.73 0.92
N THR A 103 -7.95 9.58 0.01
CA THR A 103 -7.96 9.30 -1.43
C THR A 103 -6.58 9.57 -2.03
N GLU A 104 -6.24 8.85 -3.12
CA GLU A 104 -4.97 9.03 -3.82
C GLU A 104 -4.79 10.50 -4.29
N GLU A 105 -5.87 11.14 -4.75
CA GLU A 105 -5.86 12.54 -5.18
C GLU A 105 -5.57 13.51 -4.01
N ALA A 106 -6.21 13.31 -2.87
CA ALA A 106 -5.98 14.13 -1.69
C ALA A 106 -4.55 13.99 -1.17
N ILE A 107 -4.01 12.77 -1.21
CA ILE A 107 -2.62 12.48 -0.84
C ILE A 107 -1.65 13.11 -1.85
N ALA A 108 -1.94 13.10 -3.15
CA ALA A 108 -1.06 13.67 -4.17
C ALA A 108 -0.88 15.19 -3.98
N VAL A 109 -1.97 15.91 -3.67
CA VAL A 109 -1.98 17.38 -3.54
C VAL A 109 -1.60 17.84 -2.12
N GLY A 110 -1.86 17.01 -1.09
CA GLY A 110 -1.65 17.36 0.30
C GLY A 110 -0.17 17.47 0.69
N GLU A 111 0.12 18.31 1.69
CA GLU A 111 1.45 18.42 2.29
C GLU A 111 1.87 17.08 2.90
N LYS A 112 3.11 16.64 2.61
CA LYS A 112 3.68 15.41 3.17
C LYS A 112 4.17 15.67 4.58
N ILE A 113 3.54 15.05 5.57
CA ILE A 113 3.91 15.14 6.98
C ILE A 113 4.28 13.77 7.53
N GLY A 114 5.19 13.77 8.51
CA GLY A 114 5.65 12.53 9.15
C GLY A 114 6.09 12.74 10.58
N PHE A 115 6.03 11.65 11.33
CA PHE A 115 6.58 11.55 12.69
C PHE A 115 7.80 10.62 12.66
N LYS A 116 8.98 11.13 13.05
CA LYS A 116 10.21 10.36 13.11
C LYS A 116 10.20 9.49 14.36
N THR A 117 10.45 8.19 14.19
CA THR A 117 10.62 7.25 15.30
C THR A 117 12.09 7.17 15.74
N ASN A 118 12.36 6.43 16.83
CA ASN A 118 13.71 6.02 17.23
C ASN A 118 14.19 4.74 16.53
N LEU A 119 13.41 4.20 15.60
CA LEU A 119 13.73 2.98 14.85
C LEU A 119 14.59 3.29 13.62
N VAL A 120 15.40 2.30 13.25
CA VAL A 120 16.26 2.33 12.06
C VAL A 120 16.02 1.08 11.24
N ALA A 121 15.81 1.25 9.93
CA ALA A 121 15.67 0.16 8.97
C ALA A 121 16.98 -0.10 8.24
N VAL A 122 17.32 -1.38 8.06
CA VAL A 122 18.54 -1.83 7.37
C VAL A 122 18.20 -2.24 5.95
N ASN A 123 18.95 -1.74 4.97
CA ASN A 123 18.77 -2.12 3.57
C ASN A 123 19.18 -3.59 3.36
N PRO A 124 18.28 -4.46 2.88
CA PRO A 124 18.58 -5.89 2.70
C PRO A 124 19.63 -6.18 1.63
N LEU A 125 19.81 -5.30 0.65
CA LEU A 125 20.83 -5.42 -0.40
C LEU A 125 22.16 -4.77 -0.01
N ASN A 126 22.16 -3.85 0.96
CA ASN A 126 23.34 -3.17 1.47
C ASN A 126 23.24 -2.96 2.99
N PRO A 127 23.63 -3.94 3.84
CA PRO A 127 23.47 -3.88 5.29
C PRO A 127 24.20 -2.70 5.97
N GLN A 128 25.14 -2.06 5.30
CA GLN A 128 25.80 -0.84 5.80
C GLN A 128 24.92 0.41 5.68
N GLN A 129 23.91 0.35 4.80
CA GLN A 129 22.95 1.45 4.63
C GLN A 129 21.81 1.30 5.63
N LYS A 130 21.79 2.19 6.59
CA LYS A 130 20.76 2.30 7.63
C LYS A 130 20.01 3.60 7.47
N VAL A 131 18.69 3.57 7.57
CA VAL A 131 17.83 4.73 7.36
C VAL A 131 16.78 4.87 8.46
N PRO A 132 16.30 6.09 8.75
CA PRO A 132 15.28 6.31 9.75
C PRO A 132 13.92 5.75 9.34
N VAL A 133 13.13 5.34 10.34
CA VAL A 133 11.73 4.93 10.18
C VAL A 133 10.82 6.09 10.58
N TYR A 134 9.85 6.41 9.73
CA TYR A 134 8.84 7.44 9.95
C TYR A 134 7.44 6.84 9.92
N PHE A 135 6.49 7.42 10.64
CA PHE A 135 5.09 7.38 10.23
C PHE A 135 4.84 8.53 9.27
N ALA A 136 4.08 8.31 8.20
CA ALA A 136 3.83 9.32 7.18
C ALA A 136 2.37 9.29 6.72
N ASN A 137 1.79 10.48 6.47
CA ASN A 137 0.39 10.62 6.11
C ASN A 137 0.02 10.11 4.71
N PHE A 138 1.01 9.87 3.85
CA PHE A 138 0.81 9.39 2.49
C PHE A 138 0.93 7.87 2.34
N VAL A 139 1.18 7.14 3.44
CA VAL A 139 1.22 5.67 3.46
C VAL A 139 -0.13 5.13 3.94
N LEU A 140 -0.80 4.34 3.10
CA LEU A 140 -2.10 3.74 3.41
C LEU A 140 -1.93 2.29 3.89
N MET A 141 -2.76 1.86 4.85
CA MET A 141 -2.78 0.47 5.34
C MET A 141 -3.17 -0.53 4.26
N ASP A 142 -3.97 -0.10 3.31
CA ASP A 142 -4.52 -0.93 2.25
C ASP A 142 -3.50 -1.31 1.17
N TYR A 143 -2.30 -0.76 1.22
CA TYR A 143 -1.25 -1.03 0.25
C TYR A 143 0.06 -1.42 0.94
N GLY A 144 0.69 -2.48 0.45
CA GLY A 144 2.05 -2.85 0.83
C GLY A 144 2.27 -3.14 2.32
N PHE A 145 1.27 -3.66 3.02
CA PHE A 145 1.32 -3.92 4.48
C PHE A 145 1.34 -2.64 5.34
N GLY A 146 0.92 -1.51 4.79
CA GLY A 146 0.99 -0.23 5.48
C GLY A 146 2.42 0.28 5.69
N ALA A 147 3.37 -0.19 4.85
CA ALA A 147 4.76 0.21 4.88
C ALA A 147 5.30 0.39 3.46
N VAL A 148 6.09 1.43 3.23
CA VAL A 148 6.80 1.68 1.97
C VAL A 148 8.24 2.06 2.24
N PHE A 149 9.18 1.63 1.39
CA PHE A 149 10.51 2.18 1.41
C PHE A 149 10.59 3.41 0.51
N GLY A 150 11.15 4.49 1.02
CA GLY A 150 11.28 5.76 0.30
C GLY A 150 12.53 5.79 -0.58
N CYS A 151 12.32 6.06 -1.88
CA CYS A 151 13.39 6.33 -2.83
C CYS A 151 13.21 7.72 -3.48
N PRO A 152 13.61 8.80 -2.80
CA PRO A 152 13.29 10.17 -3.19
C PRO A 152 13.71 10.57 -4.60
N ALA A 153 14.78 10.00 -5.11
CA ALA A 153 15.24 10.33 -6.47
C ALA A 153 14.27 9.79 -7.56
N HIS A 154 13.38 8.84 -7.24
CA HIS A 154 12.56 8.11 -8.22
C HIS A 154 11.08 7.97 -7.85
N ASP A 155 10.62 8.67 -6.83
CA ASP A 155 9.20 8.87 -6.48
C ASP A 155 9.00 10.31 -6.01
N GLN A 156 8.04 11.02 -6.61
CA GLN A 156 7.84 12.44 -6.33
C GLN A 156 7.34 12.70 -4.91
N ARG A 157 6.51 11.81 -4.34
CA ARG A 157 6.03 11.93 -2.95
C ARG A 157 7.19 11.78 -1.97
N ASP A 158 8.05 10.81 -2.22
CA ASP A 158 9.26 10.56 -1.42
C ASP A 158 10.24 11.73 -1.55
N PHE A 159 10.34 12.35 -2.73
CA PHE A 159 11.19 13.50 -2.99
C PHE A 159 10.77 14.72 -2.18
N GLU A 160 9.48 15.05 -2.18
CA GLU A 160 8.92 16.16 -1.39
C GLU A 160 9.13 15.92 0.11
N PHE A 161 8.87 14.69 0.56
CA PHE A 161 9.10 14.30 1.94
C PHE A 161 10.57 14.42 2.33
N ALA A 162 11.47 13.89 1.50
CA ALA A 162 12.90 13.93 1.77
C ALA A 162 13.45 15.37 1.79
N LYS A 163 12.99 16.24 0.89
CA LYS A 163 13.35 17.67 0.92
C LYS A 163 12.90 18.32 2.23
N LYS A 164 11.65 18.10 2.65
CA LYS A 164 11.10 18.66 3.90
C LYS A 164 11.89 18.22 5.14
N TYR A 165 12.21 16.93 5.23
CA TYR A 165 12.90 16.35 6.38
C TYR A 165 14.43 16.29 6.23
N LYS A 166 14.98 16.90 5.17
CA LYS A 166 16.41 16.98 4.87
C LYS A 166 17.08 15.60 4.82
N LEU A 167 16.38 14.62 4.23
CA LEU A 167 16.88 13.28 4.04
C LEU A 167 17.79 13.19 2.80
N ASN A 168 18.62 12.16 2.73
CA ASN A 168 19.52 11.95 1.59
C ASN A 168 18.72 11.60 0.33
N ILE A 169 19.05 12.26 -0.80
CA ILE A 169 18.47 11.97 -2.13
C ILE A 169 19.56 11.39 -3.00
N LYS A 170 19.58 10.06 -3.15
CA LYS A 170 20.58 9.35 -3.94
C LYS A 170 19.98 8.90 -5.27
N THR A 171 20.48 9.43 -6.36
CA THR A 171 20.08 9.04 -7.72
C THR A 171 20.62 7.65 -8.06
N VAL A 172 19.73 6.73 -8.41
CA VAL A 172 20.07 5.33 -8.78
C VAL A 172 19.58 4.93 -10.18
N VAL A 173 18.81 5.79 -10.84
CA VAL A 173 18.42 5.64 -12.24
C VAL A 173 18.77 6.92 -12.98
N ARG A 174 19.34 6.80 -14.17
CA ARG A 174 19.60 7.91 -15.09
C ARG A 174 18.87 7.74 -16.42
N PRO A 175 18.54 8.83 -17.11
CA PRO A 175 18.13 8.77 -18.51
C PRO A 175 19.16 8.03 -19.37
N LYS A 176 18.71 7.40 -20.46
CA LYS A 176 19.61 6.64 -21.36
C LYS A 176 20.64 7.52 -22.05
N ASP A 177 20.30 8.77 -22.31
CA ASP A 177 21.12 9.79 -22.97
C ASP A 177 22.07 10.56 -22.02
N LYS A 178 21.97 10.35 -20.71
CA LYS A 178 22.82 11.01 -19.71
C LYS A 178 23.94 10.09 -19.22
N GLY A 179 25.02 10.70 -18.73
CA GLY A 179 26.17 9.99 -18.16
C GLY A 179 25.92 9.53 -16.71
N ASN A 180 26.85 8.74 -16.16
CA ASN A 180 26.75 8.19 -14.79
C ASN A 180 26.84 9.25 -13.67
N ASN A 181 27.19 10.50 -14.03
CA ASN A 181 27.20 11.65 -13.11
C ASN A 181 25.85 12.36 -13.00
N PHE A 182 24.81 11.85 -13.67
CA PHE A 182 23.45 12.39 -13.57
C PHE A 182 22.98 12.42 -12.12
N LYS A 183 22.38 13.55 -11.73
CA LYS A 183 21.81 13.76 -10.39
C LYS A 183 20.43 14.40 -10.52
N VAL A 184 19.47 13.87 -9.80
CA VAL A 184 18.17 14.47 -9.57
C VAL A 184 18.35 15.75 -8.73
N LYS A 185 17.68 16.86 -9.12
CA LYS A 185 17.82 18.17 -8.46
C LYS A 185 16.50 18.75 -7.94
N ASP A 186 15.56 19.00 -8.83
CA ASP A 186 14.37 19.80 -8.54
C ASP A 186 13.12 18.93 -8.41
N GLU A 187 13.08 17.82 -9.12
CA GLU A 187 11.98 16.85 -9.14
C GLU A 187 12.52 15.42 -9.26
N ALA A 188 11.71 14.43 -8.87
CA ALA A 188 12.08 13.03 -9.00
C ALA A 188 12.15 12.61 -10.49
N TYR A 189 13.10 11.75 -10.85
CA TYR A 189 13.15 11.12 -12.16
C TYR A 189 12.39 9.79 -12.13
N VAL A 190 11.20 9.73 -12.73
CA VAL A 190 10.28 8.58 -12.66
C VAL A 190 10.22 7.75 -13.94
N GLU A 191 10.95 8.16 -14.97
CA GLU A 191 10.96 7.50 -16.28
C GLU A 191 11.90 6.29 -16.34
N ASP A 192 11.78 5.53 -17.42
CA ASP A 192 12.67 4.42 -17.76
C ASP A 192 14.13 4.88 -17.93
N GLY A 193 15.07 4.03 -17.51
CA GLY A 193 16.46 4.42 -17.59
C GLY A 193 17.47 3.29 -17.43
N VAL A 194 18.63 3.65 -16.94
CA VAL A 194 19.76 2.76 -16.68
C VAL A 194 20.20 2.94 -15.24
N MET A 195 20.44 1.83 -14.55
CA MET A 195 20.87 1.83 -13.14
C MET A 195 22.27 2.40 -12.98
N ILE A 196 22.45 3.26 -11.96
CA ILE A 196 23.72 3.80 -11.50
C ILE A 196 23.78 3.75 -9.97
N ASN A 197 24.95 3.86 -9.37
CA ASN A 197 25.15 3.90 -7.91
C ASN A 197 24.47 2.73 -7.14
N SER A 198 24.25 1.59 -7.80
CA SER A 198 23.45 0.47 -7.36
C SER A 198 24.18 -0.87 -7.38
N SER A 199 25.51 -0.84 -7.17
CA SER A 199 26.35 -2.03 -7.08
C SER A 199 26.16 -2.97 -8.29
N PHE A 200 25.76 -4.21 -8.07
CA PHE A 200 25.55 -5.25 -9.08
C PHE A 200 24.42 -4.95 -10.09
N LEU A 201 23.60 -3.93 -9.85
CA LEU A 201 22.57 -3.47 -10.78
C LEU A 201 23.06 -2.41 -11.77
N ASN A 202 24.26 -1.85 -11.56
CA ASN A 202 24.78 -0.80 -12.43
C ASN A 202 24.84 -1.22 -13.91
N GLY A 203 24.34 -0.37 -14.80
CA GLY A 203 24.31 -0.60 -16.23
C GLY A 203 23.08 -1.38 -16.73
N LEU A 204 22.30 -2.00 -15.84
CA LEU A 204 21.09 -2.71 -16.22
C LEU A 204 19.96 -1.73 -16.55
N LYS A 205 19.08 -2.12 -17.47
CA LYS A 205 17.89 -1.35 -17.84
C LYS A 205 16.81 -1.50 -16.80
N THR A 206 16.10 -0.41 -16.52
CA THR A 206 14.93 -0.39 -15.65
C THR A 206 13.77 0.38 -16.33
N PRO A 207 12.50 -0.10 -16.20
CA PRO A 207 12.09 -1.40 -15.67
C PRO A 207 12.58 -2.57 -16.52
N GLY A 208 12.63 -3.77 -15.95
CA GLY A 208 13.01 -5.00 -16.65
C GLY A 208 14.16 -5.73 -15.97
N GLU A 209 15.33 -5.81 -16.61
CA GLU A 209 16.48 -6.58 -16.14
C GLU A 209 16.88 -6.26 -14.69
N ALA A 210 16.88 -4.97 -14.33
CA ALA A 210 17.26 -4.52 -12.99
C ALA A 210 16.27 -5.01 -11.92
N ILE A 211 14.96 -5.00 -12.22
CA ILE A 211 13.92 -5.48 -11.30
C ILE A 211 14.08 -6.99 -11.08
N SER A 212 14.21 -7.76 -12.16
CA SER A 212 14.40 -9.23 -12.08
C SER A 212 15.63 -9.58 -11.26
N LYS A 213 16.76 -8.91 -11.54
CA LYS A 213 18.01 -9.13 -10.83
C LYS A 213 17.95 -8.76 -9.36
N ALA A 214 17.25 -7.66 -9.01
CA ALA A 214 17.04 -7.26 -7.63
C ALA A 214 16.20 -8.30 -6.88
N ILE A 215 15.13 -8.84 -7.49
CA ILE A 215 14.28 -9.88 -6.91
C ILE A 215 15.09 -11.16 -6.66
N GLU A 216 15.86 -11.63 -7.66
CA GLU A 216 16.73 -12.81 -7.51
C GLU A 216 17.67 -12.67 -6.31
N GLU A 217 18.28 -11.51 -6.13
CA GLU A 217 19.21 -11.26 -5.04
C GLU A 217 18.49 -11.19 -3.67
N ILE A 218 17.30 -10.56 -3.60
CA ILE A 218 16.46 -10.50 -2.40
C ILE A 218 16.04 -11.93 -1.97
N GLU A 219 15.64 -12.78 -2.92
CA GLU A 219 15.26 -14.16 -2.66
C GLU A 219 16.45 -15.02 -2.22
N SER A 220 17.61 -14.85 -2.87
CA SER A 220 18.84 -15.57 -2.50
C SER A 220 19.29 -15.27 -1.07
N ARG A 221 19.12 -14.02 -0.62
CA ARG A 221 19.41 -13.58 0.75
C ARG A 221 18.30 -13.92 1.75
N LYS A 222 17.18 -14.48 1.30
CA LYS A 222 16.01 -14.80 2.14
C LYS A 222 15.44 -13.58 2.88
N THR A 223 15.56 -12.40 2.27
CA THR A 223 15.05 -11.14 2.82
C THR A 223 13.75 -10.70 2.15
N GLY A 224 13.20 -11.50 1.25
CA GLY A 224 11.94 -11.25 0.58
C GLY A 224 11.65 -12.29 -0.50
N LYS A 225 10.59 -12.05 -1.25
CA LYS A 225 10.18 -12.93 -2.36
C LYS A 225 9.38 -12.18 -3.41
N GLN A 226 9.41 -12.66 -4.64
CA GLN A 226 8.53 -12.18 -5.69
C GLN A 226 7.06 -12.30 -5.27
N LYS A 227 6.27 -11.30 -5.60
CA LYS A 227 4.84 -11.27 -5.29
C LYS A 227 4.05 -10.59 -6.39
N ILE A 228 2.91 -11.19 -6.72
CA ILE A 228 1.86 -10.55 -7.49
C ILE A 228 0.85 -9.96 -6.52
N ASN A 229 0.51 -8.69 -6.70
CA ASN A 229 -0.51 -8.01 -5.94
C ASN A 229 -1.62 -7.51 -6.86
N PHE A 230 -2.85 -7.42 -6.33
CA PHE A 230 -4.01 -6.87 -7.03
C PHE A 230 -4.58 -5.70 -6.24
N ARG A 231 -5.02 -4.66 -6.94
CA ARG A 231 -5.68 -3.51 -6.34
C ARG A 231 -7.14 -3.80 -5.97
N LEU A 232 -7.76 -4.78 -6.66
CA LEU A 232 -9.15 -5.18 -6.41
C LEU A 232 -9.35 -5.57 -4.95
N LYS A 233 -10.35 -4.97 -4.31
CA LYS A 233 -10.74 -5.24 -2.91
C LYS A 233 -12.07 -5.97 -2.85
N ASP A 234 -12.31 -6.65 -1.74
CA ASP A 234 -13.58 -7.28 -1.46
C ASP A 234 -14.73 -6.26 -1.44
N TRP A 235 -15.87 -6.68 -1.91
CA TRP A 235 -17.06 -5.81 -2.01
C TRP A 235 -17.92 -5.90 -0.77
N GLY A 236 -18.10 -4.80 -0.06
CA GLY A 236 -19.05 -4.69 1.03
C GLY A 236 -20.48 -4.83 0.50
N ILE A 237 -21.20 -5.81 1.03
CA ILE A 237 -22.60 -6.09 0.66
C ILE A 237 -23.60 -5.64 1.73
N SER A 238 -23.13 -5.37 2.93
CA SER A 238 -23.99 -4.86 4.01
C SER A 238 -24.49 -3.45 3.69
N ARG A 239 -25.80 -3.27 3.80
CA ARG A 239 -26.45 -1.96 3.64
C ARG A 239 -27.42 -1.78 4.80
N GLN A 240 -27.33 -0.65 5.48
CA GLN A 240 -28.25 -0.22 6.52
C GLN A 240 -29.35 0.63 5.89
N ARG A 241 -30.22 -0.05 5.12
CA ARG A 241 -31.37 0.54 4.42
C ARG A 241 -32.56 -0.37 4.57
N TYR A 242 -33.73 0.21 4.71
CA TYR A 242 -34.98 -0.57 4.76
C TYR A 242 -35.18 -1.42 3.50
N TRP A 243 -34.96 -0.82 2.35
CA TRP A 243 -35.08 -1.53 1.07
C TRP A 243 -33.85 -2.40 0.81
N GLY A 244 -34.10 -3.65 0.50
CA GLY A 244 -33.05 -4.59 0.15
C GLY A 244 -33.42 -6.03 0.45
N CYS A 245 -32.47 -6.94 0.23
CA CYS A 245 -32.58 -8.35 0.59
C CYS A 245 -31.86 -8.57 1.93
N PRO A 246 -32.59 -8.87 3.04
CA PRO A 246 -31.96 -9.16 4.31
C PRO A 246 -30.98 -10.34 4.20
N ILE A 247 -29.81 -10.22 4.80
CA ILE A 247 -28.88 -11.33 4.91
C ILE A 247 -29.41 -12.28 6.00
N PRO A 248 -29.63 -13.59 5.72
CA PRO A 248 -30.30 -14.51 6.63
C PRO A 248 -29.37 -15.00 7.76
N ILE A 249 -28.94 -14.08 8.60
CA ILE A 249 -27.96 -14.31 9.67
C ILE A 249 -28.41 -13.56 10.93
N ALA A 250 -28.28 -14.21 12.06
CA ALA A 250 -28.37 -13.61 13.38
C ALA A 250 -27.05 -13.68 14.14
N TYR A 251 -26.95 -12.96 15.22
CA TYR A 251 -25.81 -13.01 16.14
C TYR A 251 -26.35 -13.37 17.52
N ASP A 252 -25.63 -14.24 18.24
CA ASP A 252 -25.90 -14.49 19.64
C ASP A 252 -25.35 -13.35 20.53
N ASP A 253 -25.63 -13.43 21.84
CA ASP A 253 -25.15 -12.45 22.84
C ASP A 253 -23.60 -12.39 22.94
N LYS A 254 -22.92 -13.39 22.42
CA LYS A 254 -21.46 -13.47 22.36
C LYS A 254 -20.90 -12.98 21.02
N GLY A 255 -21.76 -12.59 20.07
CA GLY A 255 -21.38 -12.14 18.73
C GLY A 255 -21.07 -13.28 17.74
N ASN A 256 -21.40 -14.55 18.07
CA ASN A 256 -21.25 -15.66 17.14
C ASN A 256 -22.29 -15.59 16.02
N ILE A 257 -21.88 -15.98 14.82
CA ILE A 257 -22.72 -15.97 13.62
C ILE A 257 -23.63 -17.19 13.61
N ILE A 258 -24.92 -16.97 13.51
CA ILE A 258 -25.94 -18.02 13.44
C ILE A 258 -26.70 -17.89 12.12
N PRO A 259 -26.54 -18.83 11.17
CA PRO A 259 -27.39 -18.88 9.98
C PRO A 259 -28.84 -19.10 10.34
N ILE A 260 -29.74 -18.34 9.74
CA ILE A 260 -31.19 -18.55 9.92
C ILE A 260 -31.61 -19.88 9.25
N PRO A 261 -32.30 -20.78 9.97
CA PRO A 261 -32.78 -22.03 9.40
C PRO A 261 -33.67 -21.82 8.18
N LYS A 262 -33.64 -22.77 7.24
CA LYS A 262 -34.40 -22.66 5.97
C LYS A 262 -35.90 -22.50 6.15
N GLU A 263 -36.46 -23.11 7.19
CA GLU A 263 -37.87 -23.03 7.53
C GLU A 263 -38.35 -21.63 7.94
N HIS A 264 -37.42 -20.73 8.32
CA HIS A 264 -37.69 -19.34 8.66
C HIS A 264 -37.42 -18.37 7.51
N LEU A 265 -37.14 -18.87 6.31
CA LEU A 265 -36.96 -18.06 5.12
C LEU A 265 -38.24 -17.94 4.31
N PRO A 266 -38.46 -16.80 3.61
CA PRO A 266 -37.62 -15.59 3.54
C PRO A 266 -37.74 -14.73 4.81
N ILE A 267 -36.65 -14.01 5.13
CA ILE A 267 -36.69 -12.96 6.16
C ILE A 267 -37.57 -11.81 5.66
N LYS A 268 -38.68 -11.57 6.37
CA LYS A 268 -39.61 -10.49 6.03
C LYS A 268 -39.20 -9.19 6.72
N LEU A 269 -39.26 -8.09 5.98
CA LEU A 269 -39.04 -6.75 6.53
C LEU A 269 -40.30 -6.35 7.38
N PRO A 270 -40.12 -5.53 8.43
CA PRO A 270 -41.22 -4.98 9.18
C PRO A 270 -42.15 -4.16 8.27
N GLU A 271 -43.49 -4.39 8.37
CA GLU A 271 -44.46 -3.63 7.56
C GLU A 271 -44.65 -2.19 8.06
N LYS A 272 -44.48 -1.98 9.37
CA LYS A 272 -44.60 -0.66 10.01
C LYS A 272 -43.28 -0.20 10.51
N ILE A 273 -42.73 0.84 9.86
CA ILE A 273 -41.50 1.48 10.28
C ILE A 273 -41.62 3.00 10.20
N ASP A 274 -40.84 3.71 11.01
CA ASP A 274 -40.73 5.17 10.93
C ASP A 274 -39.58 5.55 9.98
N LEU A 275 -39.92 5.93 8.75
CA LEU A 275 -38.94 6.40 7.74
C LEU A 275 -38.40 7.82 8.03
N LYS A 276 -38.91 8.52 9.08
CA LYS A 276 -38.44 9.85 9.43
C LYS A 276 -37.32 9.83 10.47
N THR A 277 -36.96 8.65 10.99
CA THR A 277 -35.84 8.49 11.92
C THR A 277 -34.51 8.89 11.23
N LYS A 278 -33.67 9.61 11.98
CA LYS A 278 -32.28 9.87 11.56
C LYS A 278 -31.46 8.60 11.84
N GLY A 279 -30.95 7.95 10.80
CA GLY A 279 -30.16 6.73 10.91
C GLY A 279 -30.79 5.54 10.19
N ASN A 280 -30.55 4.34 10.72
CA ASN A 280 -31.14 3.11 10.20
C ASN A 280 -32.56 2.94 10.71
N PRO A 281 -33.61 2.91 9.84
CA PRO A 281 -34.99 2.78 10.27
C PRO A 281 -35.35 1.37 10.81
N LEU A 282 -34.41 0.45 10.83
CA LEU A 282 -34.54 -0.91 11.36
C LEU A 282 -33.91 -1.10 12.75
N ASP A 283 -33.29 -0.05 13.31
CA ASP A 283 -32.73 -0.08 14.67
C ASP A 283 -33.78 0.02 15.75
#